data_97c0d99109d6d70bb9bbae9c89f09519
#
_entry.id   97c0d99109d6d70bb9bbae9c89f09519
#
_cell.length_a   1.000
_cell.length_b   1.000
_cell.length_c   1.000
_cell.angle_alpha   90.00
_cell.angle_beta   90.00
_cell.angle_gamma   90.00
#
_symmetry.space_group_name_H-M   'P 1'
#
loop_
_entity.id
_entity.type
_entity.pdbx_description
1 polymer ?
#
loop_
_entity_poly.entity_id
_entity_poly.type
_entity_poly.pdbx_seq_one_letter_code
_entity_poly.pdbx_strand_id
1 'polypeptide(L)'
;LLVTAVGLGTFPGTMALILHSTGSMGKFFYETIEAADPGVIEAMEATGANRFKVIMFGIMPTVLPNYMSIVLLYWEFNNRAATILGLVGAGGIGLTLTHAIQDFNYNEAITCLIAIVVILTVIDRISAYLREKVI
;
A
#
# COMPACT_ATOMS: atom_id res chain seq x y z
N LEU A 1 3.20 11.70 -17.49
CA LEU A 1 2.48 11.05 -18.59
C LEU A 1 0.96 10.99 -18.34
N LEU A 2 0.48 10.47 -17.17
CA LEU A 2 -0.97 10.40 -16.91
C LEU A 2 -1.61 11.80 -16.83
N VAL A 3 -0.95 12.75 -16.18
CA VAL A 3 -1.41 14.14 -16.08
C VAL A 3 -1.45 14.83 -17.44
N THR A 4 -0.47 14.57 -18.32
CA THR A 4 -0.45 15.14 -19.67
C THR A 4 -1.55 14.59 -20.57
N ALA A 5 -2.01 13.35 -20.32
CA ALA A 5 -3.06 12.71 -21.09
C ALA A 5 -4.48 13.05 -20.62
N VAL A 6 -4.67 13.22 -19.30
CA VAL A 6 -6.01 13.31 -18.68
C VAL A 6 -6.24 14.66 -17.97
N GLY A 7 -5.17 15.45 -17.77
CA GLY A 7 -5.22 16.73 -17.03
C GLY A 7 -4.87 16.56 -15.55
N LEU A 8 -4.85 17.70 -14.85
CA LEU A 8 -4.66 17.74 -13.39
C LEU A 8 -5.94 17.25 -12.68
N GLY A 9 -5.78 16.50 -11.60
CA GLY A 9 -6.92 16.08 -10.79
C GLY A 9 -6.69 14.78 -10.02
N THR A 10 -7.71 14.36 -9.30
CA THR A 10 -7.69 13.13 -8.48
C THR A 10 -7.57 11.86 -9.29
N PHE A 11 -8.13 11.83 -10.50
CA PHE A 11 -8.15 10.65 -11.35
C PHE A 11 -6.74 10.19 -11.79
N PRO A 12 -5.87 11.04 -12.39
CA PRO A 12 -4.53 10.61 -12.77
C PRO A 12 -3.66 10.24 -11.58
N GLY A 13 -3.82 10.91 -10.43
CA GLY A 13 -3.12 10.55 -9.19
C GLY A 13 -3.51 9.16 -8.69
N THR A 14 -4.79 8.89 -8.61
CA THR A 14 -5.31 7.57 -8.18
C THR A 14 -4.86 6.46 -9.14
N MET A 15 -4.94 6.71 -10.45
CA MET A 15 -4.53 5.74 -11.46
C MET A 15 -3.03 5.42 -11.38
N ALA A 16 -2.21 6.42 -11.11
CA ALA A 16 -0.78 6.23 -10.90
C ALA A 16 -0.49 5.34 -9.69
N LEU A 17 -1.18 5.56 -8.56
CA LEU A 17 -1.06 4.72 -7.37
C LEU A 17 -1.53 3.29 -7.61
N ILE A 18 -2.66 3.10 -8.31
CA ILE A 18 -3.17 1.76 -8.65
C ILE A 18 -2.14 1.00 -9.47
N LEU A 19 -1.64 1.57 -10.55
CA LEU A 19 -0.67 0.92 -11.43
C LEU A 19 0.64 0.60 -10.69
N HIS A 20 1.16 1.55 -9.90
CA HIS A 20 2.36 1.35 -9.11
C HIS A 20 2.18 0.25 -8.07
N SER A 21 1.11 0.34 -7.27
CA SER A 21 0.86 -0.62 -6.19
C SER A 21 0.59 -2.02 -6.72
N THR A 22 -0.19 -2.15 -7.80
CA THR A 22 -0.48 -3.45 -8.40
C THR A 22 0.78 -4.13 -8.91
N GLY A 23 1.64 -3.40 -9.64
CA GLY A 23 2.90 -3.95 -10.14
C GLY A 23 3.86 -4.35 -9.02
N SER A 24 4.04 -3.49 -8.04
CA SER A 24 4.96 -3.72 -6.92
C SER A 24 4.46 -4.83 -5.98
N MET A 25 3.18 -4.82 -5.61
CA MET A 25 2.61 -5.88 -4.76
C MET A 25 2.65 -7.24 -5.46
N GLY A 26 2.34 -7.29 -6.76
CA GLY A 26 2.43 -8.51 -7.54
C GLY A 26 3.84 -9.12 -7.50
N LYS A 27 4.87 -8.29 -7.60
CA LYS A 27 6.28 -8.72 -7.46
C LYS A 27 6.56 -9.27 -6.06
N PHE A 28 6.18 -8.56 -5.00
CA PHE A 28 6.42 -9.03 -3.63
C PHE A 28 5.65 -10.32 -3.31
N PHE A 29 4.45 -10.48 -3.82
CA PHE A 29 3.69 -11.72 -3.66
C PHE A 29 4.37 -12.89 -4.37
N TYR A 30 4.85 -12.67 -5.58
CA TYR A 30 5.63 -13.67 -6.31
C TYR A 30 6.89 -14.07 -5.55
N GLU A 31 7.71 -13.11 -5.11
CA GLU A 31 8.93 -13.36 -4.34
C GLU A 31 8.65 -14.11 -3.02
N THR A 32 7.52 -13.82 -2.37
CA THR A 32 7.12 -14.51 -1.14
C THR A 32 6.78 -15.98 -1.40
N ILE A 33 6.15 -16.30 -2.53
CA ILE A 33 5.88 -17.69 -2.92
C ILE A 33 7.18 -18.39 -3.30
N GLU A 34 8.05 -17.73 -4.05
CA GLU A 34 9.33 -18.30 -4.49
C GLU A 34 10.26 -18.60 -3.30
N ALA A 35 10.17 -17.80 -2.24
CA ALA A 35 10.92 -18.00 -0.99
C ALA A 35 10.29 -19.03 -0.05
N ALA A 36 9.18 -19.67 -0.43
CA ALA A 36 8.56 -20.72 0.41
C ALA A 36 9.47 -21.91 0.57
N ASP A 37 9.46 -22.52 1.78
CA ASP A 37 10.33 -23.63 2.11
C ASP A 37 10.07 -24.84 1.21
N PRO A 38 11.06 -25.29 0.41
CA PRO A 38 10.93 -26.47 -0.43
C PRO A 38 10.60 -27.75 0.37
N GLY A 39 11.05 -27.83 1.64
CA GLY A 39 10.77 -28.97 2.50
C GLY A 39 9.27 -29.17 2.77
N VAL A 40 8.50 -28.11 2.86
CA VAL A 40 7.03 -28.18 2.99
C VAL A 40 6.40 -28.76 1.72
N ILE A 41 6.92 -28.37 0.56
CA ILE A 41 6.44 -28.83 -0.74
C ILE A 41 6.74 -30.33 -0.89
N GLU A 42 7.97 -30.75 -0.64
CA GLU A 42 8.42 -32.15 -0.71
C GLU A 42 7.66 -33.05 0.27
N ALA A 43 7.45 -32.59 1.51
CA ALA A 43 6.69 -33.33 2.49
C ALA A 43 5.24 -33.56 2.06
N MET A 44 4.60 -32.55 1.48
CA MET A 44 3.24 -32.65 0.97
C MET A 44 3.15 -33.58 -0.25
N GLU A 45 4.11 -33.53 -1.16
CA GLU A 45 4.19 -34.41 -2.33
C GLU A 45 4.43 -35.86 -1.91
N ALA A 46 5.24 -36.11 -0.89
CA ALA A 46 5.47 -37.44 -0.34
C ALA A 46 4.20 -38.11 0.22
N THR A 47 3.22 -37.31 0.66
CA THR A 47 1.90 -37.83 1.08
C THR A 47 0.95 -38.12 -0.09
N GLY A 48 1.39 -37.92 -1.34
CA GLY A 48 0.55 -38.07 -2.53
C GLY A 48 -0.41 -36.92 -2.77
N ALA A 49 -0.14 -35.75 -2.19
CA ALA A 49 -0.98 -34.57 -2.38
C ALA A 49 -0.89 -34.06 -3.82
N ASN A 50 -2.04 -33.71 -4.41
CA ASN A 50 -2.10 -33.03 -5.70
C ASN A 50 -1.57 -31.60 -5.56
N ARG A 51 -1.03 -31.02 -6.64
CA ARG A 51 -0.50 -29.65 -6.70
C ARG A 51 -1.41 -28.59 -6.06
N PHE A 52 -2.73 -28.72 -6.27
CA PHE A 52 -3.71 -27.80 -5.65
C PHE A 52 -3.70 -27.92 -4.11
N LYS A 53 -3.59 -29.14 -3.57
CA LYS A 53 -3.49 -29.38 -2.13
C LYS A 53 -2.19 -28.86 -1.55
N VAL A 54 -1.07 -29.02 -2.26
CA VAL A 54 0.25 -28.48 -1.89
C VAL A 54 0.17 -26.95 -1.76
N ILE A 55 -0.43 -26.27 -2.74
CA ILE A 55 -0.60 -24.81 -2.69
C ILE A 55 -1.51 -24.40 -1.52
N MET A 56 -2.68 -25.01 -1.40
CA MET A 56 -3.72 -24.56 -0.46
C MET A 56 -3.38 -24.89 1.01
N PHE A 57 -2.74 -26.02 1.27
CA PHE A 57 -2.47 -26.50 2.63
C PHE A 57 -0.99 -26.46 3.01
N GLY A 58 -0.08 -26.40 2.06
CA GLY A 58 1.36 -26.29 2.30
C GLY A 58 1.84 -24.84 2.22
N ILE A 59 1.71 -24.23 1.04
CA ILE A 59 2.30 -22.92 0.75
C ILE A 59 1.44 -21.78 1.35
N MET A 60 0.12 -21.79 1.08
CA MET A 60 -0.76 -20.67 1.44
C MET A 60 -0.73 -20.32 2.94
N PRO A 61 -0.82 -21.25 3.89
CA PRO A 61 -0.75 -20.92 5.31
C PRO A 61 0.58 -20.28 5.72
N THR A 62 1.68 -20.70 5.06
CA THR A 62 3.03 -20.20 5.36
C THR A 62 3.25 -18.77 4.83
N VAL A 63 2.72 -18.46 3.64
CA VAL A 63 2.92 -17.15 3.00
C VAL A 63 1.86 -16.11 3.40
N LEU A 64 0.71 -16.53 3.92
CA LEU A 64 -0.41 -15.65 4.26
C LEU A 64 -0.05 -14.53 5.25
N PRO A 65 0.69 -14.77 6.35
CA PRO A 65 1.12 -13.71 7.25
C PRO A 65 1.99 -12.66 6.55
N ASN A 66 2.89 -13.11 5.68
CA ASN A 66 3.74 -12.22 4.88
C ASN A 66 2.91 -11.39 3.90
N TYR A 67 1.89 -11.97 3.25
CA TYR A 67 0.98 -11.25 2.38
C TYR A 67 0.22 -10.16 3.11
N MET A 68 -0.30 -10.47 4.29
CA MET A 68 -0.99 -9.46 5.11
C MET A 68 -0.05 -8.33 5.50
N SER A 69 1.19 -8.63 5.84
CA SER A 69 2.22 -7.62 6.13
C SER A 69 2.52 -6.73 4.92
N ILE A 70 2.64 -7.29 3.72
CA ILE A 70 2.85 -6.55 2.48
C ILE A 70 1.64 -5.64 2.20
N VAL A 71 0.42 -6.13 2.33
CA VAL A 71 -0.81 -5.34 2.12
C VAL A 71 -0.85 -4.15 3.07
N LEU A 72 -0.57 -4.35 4.37
CA LEU A 72 -0.54 -3.27 5.36
C LEU A 72 0.56 -2.25 5.08
N LEU A 73 1.74 -2.69 4.64
CA LEU A 73 2.84 -1.82 4.25
C LEU A 73 2.45 -0.95 3.05
N TYR A 74 1.80 -1.52 2.03
CA TYR A 74 1.33 -0.77 0.86
C TYR A 74 0.16 0.16 1.19
N TRP A 75 -0.71 -0.23 2.11
CA TRP A 75 -1.75 0.65 2.65
C TRP A 75 -1.13 1.92 3.25
N GLU A 76 -0.13 1.78 4.12
CA GLU A 76 0.59 2.87 4.73
C GLU A 76 1.33 3.73 3.69
N PHE A 77 2.06 3.09 2.77
CA PHE A 77 2.77 3.76 1.69
C PHE A 77 1.83 4.58 0.79
N ASN A 78 0.70 4.02 0.38
CA ASN A 78 -0.26 4.70 -0.49
C ASN A 78 -0.89 5.93 0.18
N ASN A 79 -1.14 5.91 1.49
CA ASN A 79 -1.65 7.08 2.21
C ASN A 79 -0.63 8.23 2.22
N ARG A 80 0.65 7.93 2.43
CA ARG A 80 1.71 8.94 2.34
C ARG A 80 1.89 9.46 0.91
N ALA A 81 1.91 8.56 -0.06
CA ALA A 81 2.03 8.91 -1.48
C ALA A 81 0.84 9.77 -1.96
N ALA A 82 -0.39 9.49 -1.51
CA ALA A 82 -1.57 10.28 -1.82
C ALA A 82 -1.44 11.73 -1.31
N THR A 83 -0.85 11.93 -0.12
CA THR A 83 -0.59 13.27 0.40
C THR A 83 0.39 14.03 -0.48
N ILE A 84 1.50 13.39 -0.90
CA ILE A 84 2.50 14.00 -1.79
C ILE A 84 1.88 14.32 -3.16
N LEU A 85 1.10 13.40 -3.72
CA LEU A 85 0.40 13.62 -4.99
C LEU A 85 -0.59 14.79 -4.90
N GLY A 86 -1.24 14.97 -3.75
CA GLY A 86 -2.08 16.12 -3.48
C GLY A 86 -1.33 17.46 -3.62
N LEU A 87 -0.10 17.55 -3.13
CA LEU A 87 0.74 18.74 -3.24
C LEU A 87 1.09 19.09 -4.70
N VAL A 88 1.14 18.11 -5.59
CA VAL A 88 1.44 18.31 -7.02
C VAL A 88 0.19 18.38 -7.90
N GLY A 89 -0.98 18.61 -7.31
CA GLY A 89 -2.20 18.89 -8.06
C GLY A 89 -3.14 17.70 -8.26
N ALA A 90 -2.92 16.60 -7.55
CA ALA A 90 -3.84 15.44 -7.60
C ALA A 90 -5.10 15.60 -6.72
N GLY A 91 -5.30 16.77 -6.10
CA GLY A 91 -6.48 17.06 -5.28
C GLY A 91 -6.33 16.67 -3.81
N GLY A 92 -7.45 16.72 -3.06
CA GLY A 92 -7.48 16.41 -1.63
C GLY A 92 -6.83 17.46 -0.74
N ILE A 93 -6.54 17.12 0.52
CA ILE A 93 -5.98 18.03 1.53
C ILE A 93 -4.63 18.63 1.08
N GLY A 94 -3.83 17.89 0.32
CA GLY A 94 -2.54 18.36 -0.20
C GLY A 94 -2.71 19.53 -1.17
N LEU A 95 -3.72 19.52 -2.04
CA LEU A 95 -4.00 20.63 -2.95
C LEU A 95 -4.47 21.87 -2.18
N THR A 96 -5.34 21.69 -1.17
CA THR A 96 -5.77 22.79 -0.29
C THR A 96 -4.58 23.43 0.42
N LEU A 97 -3.64 22.60 0.92
CA LEU A 97 -2.40 23.07 1.52
C LEU A 97 -1.57 23.90 0.54
N THR A 98 -1.43 23.44 -0.71
CA THR A 98 -0.69 24.17 -1.74
C THR A 98 -1.32 25.54 -2.03
N HIS A 99 -2.64 25.61 -2.17
CA HIS A 99 -3.35 26.88 -2.37
C HIS A 99 -3.20 27.81 -1.16
N ALA A 100 -3.36 27.28 0.06
CA ALA A 100 -3.20 28.08 1.28
C ALA A 100 -1.79 28.70 1.39
N ILE A 101 -0.75 27.97 0.96
CA ILE A 101 0.63 28.49 0.92
C ILE A 101 0.78 29.58 -0.17
N GLN A 102 0.22 29.36 -1.37
CA GLN A 102 0.28 30.30 -2.47
C GLN A 102 -0.46 31.63 -2.16
N ASP A 103 -1.57 31.51 -1.43
CA ASP A 103 -2.39 32.66 -1.00
C ASP A 103 -1.87 33.32 0.28
N PHE A 104 -0.71 32.88 0.82
CA PHE A 104 -0.13 33.33 2.08
C PHE A 104 -1.06 33.18 3.29
N ASN A 105 -2.06 32.26 3.21
CA ASN A 105 -3.00 31.96 4.29
C ASN A 105 -2.41 30.91 5.24
N TYR A 106 -1.48 31.38 6.10
CA TYR A 106 -0.74 30.51 7.01
C TYR A 106 -1.63 29.77 8.03
N ASN A 107 -2.77 30.34 8.42
CA ASN A 107 -3.70 29.69 9.34
C ASN A 107 -4.34 28.46 8.74
N GLU A 108 -4.75 28.55 7.49
CA GLU A 108 -5.30 27.42 6.74
C GLU A 108 -4.22 26.39 6.44
N ALA A 109 -3.03 26.83 6.05
CA ALA A 109 -1.88 25.95 5.79
C ALA A 109 -1.51 25.11 7.03
N ILE A 110 -1.43 25.74 8.21
CA ILE A 110 -1.15 25.06 9.48
C ILE A 110 -2.25 24.04 9.82
N THR A 111 -3.51 24.41 9.61
CA THR A 111 -4.64 23.53 9.85
C THR A 111 -4.57 22.28 8.96
N CYS A 112 -4.29 22.45 7.68
CA CYS A 112 -4.08 21.33 6.74
C CYS A 112 -2.91 20.45 7.13
N LEU A 113 -1.77 21.03 7.55
CA LEU A 113 -0.61 20.29 8.01
C LEU A 113 -0.93 19.45 9.25
N ILE A 114 -1.59 20.01 10.25
CA ILE A 114 -1.99 19.29 11.45
C ILE A 114 -2.94 18.14 11.08
N ALA A 115 -3.93 18.38 10.23
CA ALA A 115 -4.85 17.36 9.77
C ALA A 115 -4.13 16.20 9.07
N ILE A 116 -3.18 16.49 8.17
CA ILE A 116 -2.37 15.47 7.50
C ILE A 116 -1.57 14.65 8.52
N VAL A 117 -0.87 15.30 9.46
CA VAL A 117 -0.06 14.61 10.47
C VAL A 117 -0.93 13.70 11.35
N VAL A 118 -2.10 14.19 11.78
CA VAL A 118 -3.03 13.40 12.60
C VAL A 118 -3.52 12.18 11.83
N ILE A 119 -3.98 12.36 10.58
CA ILE A 119 -4.47 11.25 9.75
C ILE A 119 -3.38 10.22 9.53
N LEU A 120 -2.17 10.62 9.13
CA LEU A 120 -1.06 9.70 8.91
C LEU A 120 -0.67 8.97 10.20
N THR A 121 -0.61 9.68 11.35
CA THR A 121 -0.29 9.05 12.64
C THR A 121 -1.34 8.01 13.04
N VAL A 122 -2.62 8.29 12.81
CA VAL A 122 -3.72 7.33 13.09
C VAL A 122 -3.58 6.10 12.19
N ILE A 123 -3.34 6.29 10.90
CA ILE A 123 -3.16 5.20 9.94
C ILE A 123 -1.94 4.34 10.32
N ASP A 124 -0.81 4.97 10.64
CA ASP A 124 0.41 4.27 11.05
C ASP A 124 0.19 3.44 12.33
N ARG A 125 -0.56 3.98 13.31
CA ARG A 125 -0.91 3.26 14.54
C ARG A 125 -1.82 2.07 14.28
N ILE A 126 -2.83 2.23 13.43
CA ILE A 126 -3.74 1.14 13.04
C ILE A 126 -2.95 0.05 12.31
N SER A 127 -2.10 0.42 11.35
CA SER A 127 -1.26 -0.54 10.61
C SER A 127 -0.32 -1.31 11.52
N ALA A 128 0.34 -0.63 12.46
CA ALA A 128 1.23 -1.26 13.43
C ALA A 128 0.48 -2.26 14.33
N TYR A 129 -0.69 -1.88 14.84
CA TYR A 129 -1.52 -2.75 15.67
C TYR A 129 -2.01 -3.99 14.91
N LEU A 130 -2.43 -3.82 13.66
CA LEU A 130 -2.87 -4.94 12.82
C LEU A 130 -1.72 -5.88 12.49
N ARG A 131 -0.52 -5.34 12.24
CA ARG A 131 0.68 -6.13 11.95
C ARG A 131 1.08 -6.99 13.15
N GLU A 132 1.08 -6.43 14.35
CA GLU A 132 1.40 -7.18 15.59
C GLU A 132 0.44 -8.35 15.84
N LYS A 133 -0.80 -8.23 15.37
CA LYS A 133 -1.82 -9.28 15.56
C LYS A 133 -1.78 -10.37 14.50
N VAL A 134 -1.14 -10.12 13.36
CA VAL A 134 -1.07 -11.04 12.21
C VAL A 134 0.23 -11.85 12.20
N ILE A 135 1.29 -11.31 12.78
CA ILE A 135 2.60 -11.96 12.97
C ILE A 135 2.67 -12.55 14.36
#